data_d5b8d3ab3516fb0f42ee9ff1d8f8eb85
#
_entry.id   d5b8d3ab3516fb0f42ee9ff1d8f8eb85
#
_cell.length_a   1.000
_cell.length_b   1.000
_cell.length_c   1.000
_cell.angle_alpha   90.00
_cell.angle_beta   90.00
_cell.angle_gamma   90.00
#
_symmetry.space_group_name_H-M   'P 1'
#
loop_
_entity.id
_entity.type
_entity.pdbx_description
1 polymer ?
#
loop_
_entity_poly.entity_id
_entity_poly.type
_entity_poly.pdbx_seq_one_letter_code
_entity_poly.pdbx_strand_id
1 'polypeptide(L)'
;MQSPLINMEMQGWRMDSVVSFGMACAFLLPMFIPFAWFQKFVPYLDQIITVVLSLIMIPAPIHTIITGFRDLMLIPPEEETIEDIKATVEPIIGIYGHKNLYYDIVRTGRKLWVSVYITFDKDIVSLSKFKFLQDECILALAKKYPDFYFELLPDIE
;
A
#
# COMPACT_ATOMS: atom_id res chain seq x y z
N MET A 1 -1.40 -9.02 -12.58
CA MET A 1 -0.85 -8.50 -11.30
C MET A 1 0.56 -8.02 -11.54
N GLN A 2 0.83 -6.72 -11.39
CA GLN A 2 2.19 -6.19 -11.58
C GLN A 2 2.94 -6.30 -10.25
N SER A 3 4.14 -6.86 -10.29
CA SER A 3 5.02 -6.93 -9.11
C SER A 3 5.40 -5.53 -8.64
N PRO A 4 5.46 -5.26 -7.31
CA PRO A 4 5.94 -3.98 -6.77
C PRO A 4 7.33 -3.60 -7.30
N LEU A 5 8.20 -4.59 -7.50
CA LEU A 5 9.52 -4.41 -8.11
C LEU A 5 9.44 -3.86 -9.53
N ILE A 6 8.53 -4.39 -10.36
CA ILE A 6 8.33 -3.92 -11.74
C ILE A 6 7.82 -2.47 -11.75
N ASN A 7 6.94 -2.11 -10.82
CA ASN A 7 6.45 -0.74 -10.71
C ASN A 7 7.54 0.23 -10.29
N MET A 8 8.41 -0.16 -9.34
CA MET A 8 9.57 0.66 -8.95
C MET A 8 10.54 0.86 -10.11
N GLU A 9 10.84 -0.21 -10.84
CA GLU A 9 11.75 -0.16 -11.99
C GLU A 9 11.16 0.70 -13.12
N MET A 10 9.87 0.56 -13.40
CA MET A 10 9.16 1.40 -14.36
C MET A 10 9.17 2.88 -13.97
N GLN A 11 9.03 3.21 -12.69
CA GLN A 11 9.16 4.59 -12.20
C GLN A 11 10.60 5.10 -12.39
N GLY A 12 11.61 4.29 -12.13
CA GLY A 12 13.01 4.64 -12.39
C GLY A 12 13.24 5.01 -13.85
N TRP A 13 12.82 4.16 -14.79
CA TRP A 13 12.93 4.42 -16.23
C TRP A 13 12.22 5.70 -16.68
N ARG A 14 11.03 5.98 -16.10
CA ARG A 14 10.30 7.23 -16.41
C ARG A 14 11.06 8.46 -15.90
N MET A 15 11.64 8.38 -14.70
CA MET A 15 12.44 9.46 -14.12
C MET A 15 13.69 9.73 -14.95
N ASP A 16 14.43 8.70 -15.34
CA ASP A 16 15.61 8.83 -16.18
C ASP A 16 15.28 9.43 -17.55
N SER A 17 14.14 9.04 -18.13
CA SER A 17 13.65 9.62 -19.39
C SER A 17 13.33 11.11 -19.26
N VAL A 18 12.68 11.52 -18.16
CA VAL A 18 12.34 12.95 -17.90
C VAL A 18 13.60 13.77 -17.69
N VAL A 19 14.58 13.26 -16.93
CA VAL A 19 15.87 13.93 -16.72
C VAL A 19 16.62 14.07 -18.04
N SER A 20 16.74 12.99 -18.81
CA SER A 20 17.43 12.98 -20.09
C SER A 20 16.79 13.97 -21.09
N PHE A 21 15.46 13.99 -21.13
CA PHE A 21 14.71 14.95 -21.95
C PHE A 21 14.94 16.39 -21.48
N GLY A 22 14.91 16.65 -20.18
CA GLY A 22 15.18 17.96 -19.59
C GLY A 22 16.59 18.46 -19.93
N MET A 23 17.60 17.60 -19.81
CA MET A 23 18.96 17.93 -20.21
C MET A 23 19.07 18.21 -21.69
N ALA A 24 18.46 17.38 -22.55
CA ALA A 24 18.44 17.62 -23.99
C ALA A 24 17.83 18.99 -24.32
N CYS A 25 16.72 19.35 -23.68
CA CYS A 25 16.12 20.68 -23.83
C CYS A 25 17.06 21.80 -23.38
N ALA A 26 17.75 21.63 -22.22
CA ALA A 26 18.68 22.63 -21.71
C ALA A 26 19.80 22.96 -22.70
N PHE A 27 20.34 21.95 -23.38
CA PHE A 27 21.42 22.14 -24.35
C PHE A 27 20.96 22.54 -25.74
N LEU A 28 19.81 22.08 -26.20
CA LEU A 28 19.31 22.31 -27.53
C LEU A 28 18.56 23.65 -27.66
N LEU A 29 17.79 24.07 -26.64
CA LEU A 29 17.01 25.31 -26.69
C LEU A 29 17.85 26.57 -27.03
N PRO A 30 19.04 26.79 -26.42
CA PRO A 30 19.89 27.92 -26.73
C PRO A 30 20.36 27.96 -28.21
N MET A 31 20.49 26.78 -28.82
CA MET A 31 20.93 26.64 -30.20
C MET A 31 19.85 27.02 -31.23
N PHE A 32 18.57 26.75 -30.87
CA PHE A 32 17.44 27.02 -31.75
C PHE A 32 16.80 28.40 -31.55
N ILE A 33 17.06 29.07 -30.44
CA ILE A 33 16.44 30.36 -30.09
C ILE A 33 17.49 31.48 -30.09
N PRO A 34 17.70 32.19 -31.20
CA PRO A 34 18.74 33.22 -31.33
C PRO A 34 18.33 34.59 -30.76
N PHE A 35 17.22 34.72 -30.03
CA PHE A 35 16.75 36.00 -29.53
C PHE A 35 17.66 36.57 -28.43
N ALA A 36 18.05 37.85 -28.57
CA ALA A 36 18.99 38.53 -27.65
C ALA A 36 18.50 38.54 -26.16
N TRP A 37 17.19 38.60 -25.94
CA TRP A 37 16.63 38.54 -24.59
C TRP A 37 16.77 37.14 -23.98
N PHE A 38 16.65 36.09 -24.77
CA PHE A 38 16.79 34.69 -24.33
C PHE A 38 18.24 34.36 -23.97
N GLN A 39 19.19 34.89 -24.73
CA GLN A 39 20.64 34.71 -24.50
C GLN A 39 21.08 35.20 -23.10
N LYS A 40 20.39 36.18 -22.52
CA LYS A 40 20.64 36.63 -21.15
C LYS A 40 20.24 35.59 -20.09
N PHE A 41 19.32 34.71 -20.40
CA PHE A 41 18.86 33.66 -19.50
C PHE A 41 19.63 32.32 -19.66
N VAL A 42 20.34 32.14 -20.78
CA VAL A 42 21.13 30.93 -21.07
C VAL A 42 22.03 30.52 -19.90
N PRO A 43 22.77 31.43 -19.21
CA PRO A 43 23.62 31.04 -18.06
C PRO A 43 22.82 30.48 -16.85
N TYR A 44 21.53 30.76 -16.78
CA TYR A 44 20.66 30.32 -15.68
C TYR A 44 19.76 29.15 -16.07
N LEU A 45 19.75 28.74 -17.35
CA LEU A 45 18.88 27.66 -17.83
C LEU A 45 19.12 26.35 -17.11
N ASP A 46 20.39 26.00 -16.90
CA ASP A 46 20.77 24.77 -16.19
C ASP A 46 20.23 24.76 -14.76
N GLN A 47 20.38 25.86 -14.02
CA GLN A 47 19.85 25.97 -12.67
C GLN A 47 18.33 25.92 -12.64
N ILE A 48 17.66 26.62 -13.55
CA ILE A 48 16.20 26.65 -13.62
C ILE A 48 15.67 25.26 -13.94
N ILE A 49 16.22 24.59 -14.94
CA ILE A 49 15.80 23.24 -15.33
C ILE A 49 16.06 22.24 -14.22
N THR A 50 17.22 22.32 -13.56
CA THR A 50 17.54 21.46 -12.41
C THR A 50 16.55 21.64 -11.26
N VAL A 51 16.19 22.87 -10.92
CA VAL A 51 15.19 23.14 -9.87
C VAL A 51 13.83 22.61 -10.28
N VAL A 52 13.37 22.86 -11.49
CA VAL A 52 12.08 22.37 -11.98
C VAL A 52 12.02 20.85 -11.99
N LEU A 53 13.06 20.19 -12.52
CA LEU A 53 13.13 18.73 -12.53
C LEU A 53 13.14 18.16 -11.11
N SER A 54 13.90 18.77 -10.20
CA SER A 54 13.94 18.34 -8.80
C SER A 54 12.56 18.42 -8.15
N LEU A 55 11.84 19.53 -8.36
CA LEU A 55 10.49 19.69 -7.81
C LEU A 55 9.49 18.66 -8.36
N ILE A 56 9.61 18.29 -9.64
CA ILE A 56 8.78 17.28 -10.28
C ILE A 56 9.11 15.86 -9.76
N MET A 57 10.39 15.60 -9.45
CA MET A 57 10.85 14.27 -9.08
C MET A 57 10.72 13.95 -7.60
N ILE A 58 10.80 14.96 -6.72
CA ILE A 58 10.73 14.79 -5.25
C ILE A 58 9.49 14.02 -4.75
N PRO A 59 8.26 14.23 -5.27
CA PRO A 59 7.08 13.55 -4.74
C PRO A 59 7.15 12.01 -4.80
N ALA A 60 7.77 11.44 -5.83
CA ALA A 60 7.83 9.99 -5.99
C ALA A 60 8.65 9.28 -4.90
N PRO A 61 9.91 9.65 -4.60
CA PRO A 61 10.66 9.05 -3.50
C PRO A 61 10.02 9.32 -2.13
N ILE A 62 9.44 10.50 -1.92
CA ILE A 62 8.73 10.80 -0.66
C ILE A 62 7.57 9.81 -0.46
N HIS A 63 6.74 9.63 -1.49
CA HIS A 63 5.63 8.67 -1.43
C HIS A 63 6.11 7.24 -1.14
N THR A 64 7.20 6.81 -1.78
CA THR A 64 7.79 5.49 -1.56
C THR A 64 8.29 5.33 -0.12
N ILE A 65 8.96 6.34 0.44
CA ILE A 65 9.42 6.33 1.83
C ILE A 65 8.25 6.25 2.80
N ILE A 66 7.22 7.07 2.61
CA ILE A 66 6.02 7.09 3.47
C ILE A 66 5.32 5.73 3.44
N THR A 67 5.14 5.15 2.24
CA THR A 67 4.49 3.85 2.10
C THR A 67 5.32 2.74 2.75
N GLY A 68 6.64 2.72 2.50
CA GLY A 68 7.54 1.75 3.14
C GLY A 68 7.57 1.87 4.66
N PHE A 69 7.50 3.10 5.19
CA PHE A 69 7.43 3.34 6.63
C PHE A 69 6.10 2.83 7.24
N ARG A 70 4.98 3.05 6.54
CA ARG A 70 3.68 2.52 6.96
C ARG A 70 3.67 1.00 7.01
N ASP A 71 4.28 0.34 6.02
CA ASP A 71 4.39 -1.12 5.97
C ASP A 71 5.24 -1.68 7.14
N LEU A 72 6.31 -0.96 7.51
CA LEU A 72 7.16 -1.34 8.66
C LEU A 72 6.50 -1.11 10.01
N MET A 73 5.68 -0.06 10.12
CA MET A 73 4.97 0.29 11.36
C MET A 73 3.71 -0.57 11.58
N LEU A 74 3.41 -1.53 10.69
CA LEU A 74 2.23 -2.38 10.75
C LEU A 74 0.93 -1.56 10.92
N ILE A 75 0.86 -0.42 10.23
CA ILE A 75 -0.31 0.46 10.32
C ILE A 75 -1.53 -0.25 9.70
N PRO A 76 -2.69 -0.19 10.36
CA PRO A 76 -3.91 -0.77 9.82
C PRO A 76 -4.20 -0.31 8.39
N PRO A 77 -4.82 -1.14 7.56
CA PRO A 77 -5.26 -0.73 6.24
C PRO A 77 -6.35 0.35 6.31
N GLU A 78 -6.81 0.81 5.16
CA GLU A 78 -7.88 1.80 5.07
C GLU A 78 -9.15 1.31 5.78
N GLU A 79 -9.87 2.22 6.41
CA GLU A 79 -11.05 1.95 7.24
C GLU A 79 -12.11 1.15 6.48
N GLU A 80 -12.30 1.46 5.19
CA GLU A 80 -13.19 0.72 4.27
C GLU A 80 -12.81 -0.77 4.17
N THR A 81 -11.51 -1.08 4.11
CA THR A 81 -11.02 -2.47 4.08
C THR A 81 -11.32 -3.19 5.40
N ILE A 82 -11.16 -2.50 6.53
CA ILE A 82 -11.44 -3.06 7.86
C ILE A 82 -12.93 -3.36 8.01
N GLU A 83 -13.79 -2.43 7.59
CA GLU A 83 -15.25 -2.59 7.65
C GLU A 83 -15.73 -3.72 6.73
N ASP A 84 -15.19 -3.84 5.52
CA ASP A 84 -15.54 -4.94 4.61
C ASP A 84 -15.13 -6.31 5.17
N ILE A 85 -13.96 -6.41 5.81
CA ILE A 85 -13.53 -7.64 6.48
C ILE A 85 -14.46 -7.97 7.64
N LYS A 86 -14.79 -7.01 8.51
CA LYS A 86 -15.74 -7.18 9.61
C LYS A 86 -17.11 -7.65 9.09
N ALA A 87 -17.66 -6.95 8.12
CA ALA A 87 -18.94 -7.30 7.50
C ALA A 87 -18.95 -8.70 6.87
N THR A 88 -17.79 -9.20 6.43
CA THR A 88 -17.65 -10.54 5.87
C THR A 88 -17.54 -11.63 6.95
N VAL A 89 -16.82 -11.35 8.03
CA VAL A 89 -16.46 -12.32 9.07
C VAL A 89 -17.51 -12.40 10.18
N GLU A 90 -18.08 -11.28 10.63
CA GLU A 90 -19.06 -11.23 11.72
C GLU A 90 -20.29 -12.12 11.51
N PRO A 91 -20.93 -12.18 10.32
CA PRO A 91 -22.09 -13.06 10.13
C PRO A 91 -21.74 -14.55 10.26
N ILE A 92 -20.52 -14.94 9.93
CA ILE A 92 -20.05 -16.33 10.01
C ILE A 92 -19.81 -16.72 11.48
N ILE A 93 -19.11 -15.86 12.21
CA ILE A 93 -18.78 -16.11 13.63
C ILE A 93 -20.02 -16.00 14.52
N GLY A 94 -20.92 -15.06 14.21
CA GLY A 94 -22.13 -14.77 14.98
C GLY A 94 -23.07 -15.96 15.16
N ILE A 95 -23.04 -16.94 14.25
CA ILE A 95 -23.86 -18.17 14.31
C ILE A 95 -23.53 -19.01 15.57
N TYR A 96 -22.31 -18.90 16.09
CA TYR A 96 -21.82 -19.79 17.16
C TYR A 96 -21.83 -19.19 18.57
N GLY A 97 -22.35 -17.98 18.73
CA GLY A 97 -22.44 -17.28 20.02
C GLY A 97 -21.05 -16.94 20.58
N HIS A 98 -20.79 -15.68 20.71
CA HIS A 98 -19.54 -15.14 21.28
C HIS A 98 -19.89 -13.96 22.17
N LYS A 99 -19.00 -13.65 23.10
CA LYS A 99 -19.12 -12.48 23.98
C LYS A 99 -18.57 -11.22 23.32
N ASN A 100 -17.32 -11.32 22.85
CA ASN A 100 -16.62 -10.23 22.20
C ASN A 100 -15.82 -10.71 20.99
N LEU A 101 -15.63 -9.81 20.01
CA LEU A 101 -14.75 -9.97 18.88
C LEU A 101 -13.77 -8.79 18.83
N TYR A 102 -12.50 -9.09 18.80
CA TYR A 102 -11.45 -8.10 18.58
C TYR A 102 -10.71 -8.42 17.28
N TYR A 103 -10.54 -7.40 16.44
CA TYR A 103 -9.89 -7.53 15.15
C TYR A 103 -8.53 -6.84 15.17
N ASP A 104 -7.49 -7.58 14.85
CA ASP A 104 -6.17 -7.04 14.55
C ASP A 104 -5.89 -7.24 13.07
N ILE A 105 -5.97 -6.15 12.30
CA ILE A 105 -5.85 -6.19 10.86
C ILE A 105 -4.69 -5.29 10.46
N VAL A 106 -3.64 -5.90 9.91
CA VAL A 106 -2.45 -5.18 9.48
C VAL A 106 -2.10 -5.54 8.03
N ARG A 107 -1.48 -4.61 7.31
CA ARG A 107 -1.00 -4.84 5.96
C ARG A 107 0.53 -4.77 5.96
N THR A 108 1.17 -5.80 5.42
CA THR A 108 2.61 -5.84 5.22
C THR A 108 2.90 -6.08 3.75
N GLY A 109 3.31 -5.01 3.05
CA GLY A 109 3.50 -5.03 1.61
C GLY A 109 2.20 -5.41 0.88
N ARG A 110 2.17 -6.58 0.25
CA ARG A 110 0.99 -7.07 -0.51
C ARG A 110 0.07 -7.95 0.31
N LYS A 111 0.54 -8.44 1.45
CA LYS A 111 -0.18 -9.41 2.26
C LYS A 111 -0.98 -8.72 3.34
N LEU A 112 -2.24 -9.10 3.42
CA LEU A 112 -3.16 -8.68 4.45
C LEU A 112 -3.15 -9.74 5.56
N TRP A 113 -2.90 -9.31 6.79
CA TRP A 113 -2.93 -10.18 7.98
C TRP A 113 -4.18 -9.83 8.77
N VAL A 114 -5.02 -10.82 8.98
CA VAL A 114 -6.29 -10.68 9.69
C VAL A 114 -6.30 -11.67 10.84
N SER A 115 -6.10 -11.17 12.04
CA SER A 115 -6.20 -11.95 13.28
C SER A 115 -7.49 -11.55 14.00
N VAL A 116 -8.35 -12.51 14.26
CA VAL A 116 -9.63 -12.29 14.95
C VAL A 116 -9.59 -13.03 16.27
N TYR A 117 -9.66 -12.26 17.34
CA TYR A 117 -9.75 -12.78 18.70
C TYR A 117 -11.22 -12.94 19.08
N ILE A 118 -11.59 -14.14 19.49
CA ILE A 118 -12.95 -14.47 19.87
C ILE A 118 -13.02 -14.90 21.33
N THR A 119 -13.79 -14.18 22.12
CA THR A 119 -14.08 -14.52 23.51
C THR A 119 -15.39 -15.28 23.58
N PHE A 120 -15.37 -16.47 24.17
CA PHE A 120 -16.55 -17.32 24.33
C PHE A 120 -17.13 -17.18 25.73
N ASP A 121 -18.45 -17.40 25.85
CA ASP A 121 -19.16 -17.44 27.15
C ASP A 121 -18.80 -18.65 27.99
N LYS A 122 -18.18 -19.68 27.40
CA LYS A 122 -17.84 -20.94 28.06
C LYS A 122 -16.37 -21.29 27.85
N ASP A 123 -15.72 -21.79 28.90
CA ASP A 123 -14.33 -22.23 28.88
C ASP A 123 -14.05 -23.45 27.97
N ILE A 124 -15.08 -24.11 27.48
CA ILE A 124 -14.94 -25.30 26.64
C ILE A 124 -15.40 -24.99 25.24
N VAL A 125 -14.44 -25.01 24.32
CA VAL A 125 -14.66 -24.81 22.88
C VAL A 125 -14.30 -26.09 22.13
N SER A 126 -15.19 -26.52 21.23
CA SER A 126 -14.91 -27.62 20.33
C SER A 126 -13.93 -27.20 19.24
N LEU A 127 -12.74 -27.79 19.25
CA LEU A 127 -11.71 -27.52 18.21
C LEU A 127 -12.21 -27.79 16.79
N SER A 128 -13.07 -28.77 16.61
CA SER A 128 -13.62 -29.09 15.30
C SER A 128 -14.53 -27.97 14.79
N LYS A 129 -15.36 -27.39 15.67
CA LYS A 129 -16.21 -26.25 15.33
C LYS A 129 -15.39 -25.00 15.06
N PHE A 130 -14.37 -24.79 15.87
CA PHE A 130 -13.46 -23.66 15.73
C PHE A 130 -12.72 -23.68 14.39
N LYS A 131 -12.20 -24.85 14.01
CA LYS A 131 -11.57 -25.05 12.71
C LYS A 131 -12.55 -24.83 11.55
N PHE A 132 -13.77 -25.32 11.67
CA PHE A 132 -14.82 -25.10 10.67
C PHE A 132 -15.10 -23.61 10.46
N LEU A 133 -15.21 -22.83 11.55
CA LEU A 133 -15.38 -21.36 11.46
C LEU A 133 -14.21 -20.68 10.75
N GLN A 134 -13.00 -21.07 11.10
CA GLN A 134 -11.80 -20.55 10.47
C GLN A 134 -11.80 -20.83 8.96
N ASP A 135 -12.10 -22.04 8.56
CA ASP A 135 -12.12 -22.46 7.15
C ASP A 135 -13.21 -21.70 6.36
N GLU A 136 -14.40 -21.50 6.93
CA GLU A 136 -15.48 -20.71 6.32
C GLU A 136 -15.09 -19.23 6.15
N CYS A 137 -14.46 -18.63 7.16
CA CYS A 137 -13.97 -17.25 7.07
C CYS A 137 -12.89 -17.14 5.97
N ILE A 138 -11.96 -18.08 5.89
CA ILE A 138 -10.94 -18.12 4.84
C ILE A 138 -11.58 -18.22 3.46
N LEU A 139 -12.58 -19.09 3.27
CA LEU A 139 -13.29 -19.23 1.99
C LEU A 139 -14.04 -17.96 1.60
N ALA A 140 -14.64 -17.27 2.56
CA ALA A 140 -15.34 -16.01 2.30
C ALA A 140 -14.38 -14.89 1.91
N LEU A 141 -13.27 -14.74 2.63
CA LEU A 141 -12.26 -13.71 2.38
C LEU A 141 -11.48 -13.97 1.10
N ALA A 142 -11.21 -15.22 0.74
CA ALA A 142 -10.49 -15.60 -0.48
C ALA A 142 -11.19 -15.13 -1.78
N LYS A 143 -12.51 -14.90 -1.74
CA LYS A 143 -13.26 -14.37 -2.87
C LYS A 143 -12.96 -12.90 -3.16
N LYS A 144 -12.54 -12.15 -2.14
CA LYS A 144 -12.29 -10.71 -2.21
C LYS A 144 -10.81 -10.35 -2.20
N TYR A 145 -10.03 -11.07 -1.41
CA TYR A 145 -8.62 -10.77 -1.16
C TYR A 145 -7.73 -11.91 -1.67
N PRO A 146 -6.87 -11.68 -2.68
CA PRO A 146 -6.02 -12.74 -3.25
C PRO A 146 -4.81 -13.11 -2.39
N ASP A 147 -4.26 -12.13 -1.64
CA ASP A 147 -3.04 -12.28 -0.84
C ASP A 147 -3.34 -11.91 0.62
N PHE A 148 -3.86 -12.86 1.40
CA PHE A 148 -4.16 -12.66 2.81
C PHE A 148 -3.72 -13.84 3.66
N TYR A 149 -3.61 -13.60 4.95
CA TYR A 149 -3.48 -14.61 6.01
C TYR A 149 -4.61 -14.36 7.00
N PHE A 150 -5.32 -15.39 7.38
CA PHE A 150 -6.41 -15.32 8.36
C PHE A 150 -6.15 -16.31 9.46
N GLU A 151 -6.29 -15.86 10.69
CA GLU A 151 -6.29 -16.70 11.86
C GLU A 151 -7.40 -16.30 12.81
N LEU A 152 -8.00 -17.31 13.42
CA LEU A 152 -8.97 -17.15 14.48
C LEU A 152 -8.31 -17.60 15.78
N LEU A 153 -8.33 -16.76 16.81
CA LEU A 153 -7.66 -17.01 18.07
C LEU A 153 -8.69 -16.98 19.21
N PRO A 154 -8.76 -18.06 20.03
CA PRO A 154 -9.57 -18.00 21.23
C PRO A 154 -8.89 -17.08 22.25
N ASP A 155 -9.66 -16.19 22.83
CA ASP A 155 -9.23 -15.27 23.87
C ASP A 155 -9.99 -15.55 25.17
N ILE A 156 -9.32 -15.32 26.30
CA ILE A 156 -9.86 -15.50 27.65
C ILE A 156 -9.83 -14.13 28.32
N GLU A 157 -10.98 -13.68 28.83
CA GLU A 157 -11.05 -12.48 29.67
C GLU A 157 -10.44 -12.67 31.02
#